data_25a49a5a8dd88e673a2f380522f6b002
#
_entry.id   25a49a5a8dd88e673a2f380522f6b002
#
_cell.length_a   1.000
_cell.length_b   1.000
_cell.length_c   1.000
_cell.angle_alpha   90.00
_cell.angle_beta   90.00
_cell.angle_gamma   90.00
#
_symmetry.space_group_name_H-M   'P 1'
#
loop_
_entity.id
_entity.type
_entity.pdbx_description
1 polymer ?
#
loop_
_entity_poly.entity_id
_entity_poly.type
_entity_poly.pdbx_seq_one_letter_code
_entity_poly.pdbx_strand_id
1 'polypeptide(L)'
;MSTQLMMLSRCGMNSGRNMNIFFLDRDVLTAAQYHCDKHVVKMILESAQLLSAAHRVLDGTMSIETSASNRKTKNWKLNDEREAVMYKVSHLNHPSAVWARSNIDHYRWLYDLFYQLIGEYKYRYDGKYHKCEALLIPLLASPEN
;
A
#
# COMPACT_ATOMS: atom_id res chain seq x y z
N MET A 1 2.81 -2.94 20.18
CA MET A 1 2.89 -2.53 19.09
C MET A 1 3.87 -3.10 18.30
N SER A 2 3.54 -3.60 17.37
CA SER A 2 4.46 -4.28 16.60
C SER A 2 5.32 -3.36 15.82
N THR A 3 6.56 -3.37 16.10
CA THR A 3 7.48 -2.56 15.35
C THR A 3 8.37 -3.38 14.49
N GLN A 4 8.15 -4.70 14.51
CA GLN A 4 9.06 -5.48 13.77
C GLN A 4 8.91 -5.32 12.30
N LEU A 5 7.78 -4.85 11.85
CA LEU A 5 7.62 -4.75 10.43
C LEU A 5 8.14 -3.50 9.87
N MET A 6 8.74 -2.77 10.74
CA MET A 6 9.16 -1.67 10.24
C MET A 6 10.32 -1.69 9.71
N MET A 7 10.86 -1.02 9.02
CA MET A 7 11.87 -1.08 8.54
C MET A 7 12.56 -0.36 7.87
N LEU A 8 13.50 -0.24 7.45
CA LEU A 8 14.33 0.23 6.69
C LEU A 8 14.41 1.60 6.71
N SER A 9 15.01 2.30 7.35
CA SER A 9 15.16 3.70 7.42
C SER A 9 16.21 4.29 6.57
N ARG A 10 16.93 3.51 5.81
CA ARG A 10 17.99 4.09 5.03
C ARG A 10 17.57 4.46 3.66
N CYS A 11 17.79 5.72 3.32
CA CYS A 11 17.61 6.16 1.99
C CYS A 11 18.69 5.54 1.12
N GLY A 12 18.34 5.08 -0.01
CA GLY A 12 19.31 4.46 -0.90
C GLY A 12 19.40 2.97 -0.82
N MET A 13 18.84 2.36 0.18
CA MET A 13 18.83 0.93 0.22
C MET A 13 18.00 0.41 -0.93
N ASN A 14 18.50 -0.56 -1.59
CA ASN A 14 17.79 -1.10 -2.70
C ASN A 14 16.74 -2.05 -2.23
N SER A 15 15.53 -1.78 -2.56
CA SER A 15 14.47 -2.67 -2.23
C SER A 15 13.53 -2.83 -3.39
N GLY A 16 14.07 -2.80 -4.56
CA GLY A 16 13.28 -2.79 -5.76
C GLY A 16 12.24 -3.88 -5.88
N ARG A 17 12.45 -5.01 -5.26
CA ARG A 17 11.50 -6.10 -5.35
C ARG A 17 10.68 -6.31 -4.11
N ASN A 18 10.97 -5.56 -3.07
CA ASN A 18 10.28 -5.76 -1.81
C ASN A 18 9.26 -4.68 -1.58
N MET A 19 8.09 -5.06 -1.08
CA MET A 19 7.11 -4.10 -0.65
C MET A 19 7.34 -3.88 0.81
N ASN A 20 7.80 -2.70 1.19
CA ASN A 20 8.10 -2.38 2.56
C ASN A 20 7.29 -1.18 3.02
N ILE A 21 7.11 -1.10 4.33
CA ILE A 21 6.59 0.10 4.96
C ILE A 21 7.75 0.70 5.73
N PHE A 22 8.05 1.96 5.46
CA PHE A 22 9.09 2.66 6.20
C PHE A 22 8.45 3.34 7.40
N PHE A 23 8.56 2.70 8.55
CA PHE A 23 8.01 3.25 9.78
C PHE A 23 9.08 4.14 10.41
N LEU A 24 9.21 5.32 9.87
CA LEU A 24 10.25 6.26 10.30
C LEU A 24 9.86 7.04 11.54
N ASP A 25 8.58 7.11 11.85
CA ASP A 25 8.07 7.76 13.05
C ASP A 25 6.64 7.27 13.30
N ARG A 26 6.19 7.34 14.53
CA ARG A 26 4.80 6.97 14.85
C ARG A 26 3.80 7.96 14.28
N ASP A 27 4.19 9.22 14.22
CA ASP A 27 3.37 10.25 13.61
C ASP A 27 3.50 10.16 12.09
N VAL A 28 2.38 9.98 11.40
CA VAL A 28 2.42 9.74 9.96
C VAL A 28 2.93 10.94 9.17
N LEU A 29 2.66 12.15 9.62
CA LEU A 29 3.19 13.33 8.94
C LEU A 29 4.71 13.37 9.06
N THR A 30 5.23 13.15 10.25
CA THR A 30 6.67 13.13 10.48
C THR A 30 7.32 11.98 9.72
N ALA A 31 6.69 10.81 9.72
CA ALA A 31 7.19 9.68 8.96
C ALA A 31 7.25 10.01 7.46
N ALA A 32 6.23 10.66 6.92
CA ALA A 32 6.23 11.07 5.51
C ALA A 32 7.37 12.04 5.21
N GLN A 33 7.57 13.01 6.10
CA GLN A 33 8.63 14.01 5.91
C GLN A 33 10.03 13.42 5.97
N TYR A 34 10.20 12.31 6.69
CA TYR A 34 11.50 11.66 6.82
C TYR A 34 11.88 10.82 5.60
N HIS A 35 10.96 10.56 4.69
CA HIS A 35 11.27 9.80 3.49
C HIS A 35 12.17 10.64 2.57
N CYS A 36 13.14 10.01 1.95
CA CYS A 36 13.90 10.71 0.90
C CYS A 36 13.06 10.77 -0.38
N ASP A 37 13.46 11.67 -1.29
CA ASP A 37 12.63 12.00 -2.45
C ASP A 37 12.18 10.79 -3.26
N LYS A 38 13.08 9.90 -3.59
CA LYS A 38 12.70 8.73 -4.38
C LYS A 38 11.79 7.78 -3.62
N HIS A 39 11.90 7.74 -2.29
CA HIS A 39 11.04 6.90 -1.48
C HIS A 39 9.64 7.48 -1.35
N VAL A 40 9.51 8.81 -1.32
CA VAL A 40 8.17 9.42 -1.32
C VAL A 40 7.40 8.95 -2.54
N VAL A 41 8.01 9.05 -3.72
CA VAL A 41 7.34 8.66 -4.97
C VAL A 41 6.99 7.17 -4.97
N LYS A 42 7.95 6.33 -4.60
CA LYS A 42 7.77 4.89 -4.65
C LYS A 42 6.78 4.39 -3.61
N MET A 43 6.87 4.92 -2.40
CA MET A 43 6.06 4.40 -1.29
C MET A 43 4.60 4.82 -1.39
N ILE A 44 4.27 5.86 -2.15
CA ILE A 44 2.88 6.15 -2.47
C ILE A 44 2.27 4.96 -3.23
N LEU A 45 2.96 4.49 -4.26
CA LEU A 45 2.47 3.37 -5.04
C LEU A 45 2.39 2.09 -4.20
N GLU A 46 3.45 1.79 -3.46
CA GLU A 46 3.47 0.56 -2.67
C GLU A 46 2.43 0.57 -1.56
N SER A 47 2.21 1.71 -0.92
CA SER A 47 1.14 1.82 0.07
C SER A 47 -0.24 1.60 -0.56
N ALA A 48 -0.47 2.17 -1.74
CA ALA A 48 -1.73 1.96 -2.45
C ALA A 48 -1.92 0.48 -2.79
N GLN A 49 -0.86 -0.20 -3.20
CA GLN A 49 -0.93 -1.63 -3.51
C GLN A 49 -1.22 -2.47 -2.28
N LEU A 50 -0.59 -2.15 -1.16
CA LEU A 50 -0.82 -2.88 0.10
C LEU A 50 -2.24 -2.68 0.62
N LEU A 51 -2.75 -1.45 0.56
CA LEU A 51 -4.12 -1.16 0.98
C LEU A 51 -5.13 -1.82 0.07
N SER A 52 -4.88 -1.80 -1.24
CA SER A 52 -5.76 -2.46 -2.22
C SER A 52 -5.77 -3.97 -1.99
N ALA A 53 -4.61 -4.56 -1.72
CA ALA A 53 -4.51 -5.99 -1.45
C ALA A 53 -5.30 -6.35 -0.18
N ALA A 54 -5.29 -5.50 0.83
CA ALA A 54 -6.07 -5.74 2.04
C ALA A 54 -7.57 -5.84 1.72
N HIS A 55 -8.09 -4.91 0.91
CA HIS A 55 -9.49 -4.98 0.49
C HIS A 55 -9.80 -6.25 -0.27
N ARG A 56 -8.95 -6.63 -1.22
CA ARG A 56 -9.21 -7.80 -2.04
C ARG A 56 -9.15 -9.10 -1.24
N VAL A 57 -8.16 -9.24 -0.39
CA VAL A 57 -7.99 -10.47 0.37
C VAL A 57 -9.10 -10.63 1.42
N LEU A 58 -9.51 -9.54 2.06
CA LEU A 58 -10.50 -9.62 3.13
C LEU A 58 -11.94 -9.61 2.60
N ASP A 59 -12.23 -8.82 1.58
CA ASP A 59 -13.59 -8.66 1.07
C ASP A 59 -13.83 -9.35 -0.27
N GLY A 60 -12.80 -9.77 -0.98
CA GLY A 60 -12.93 -10.33 -2.30
C GLY A 60 -13.12 -11.83 -2.31
N THR A 61 -13.39 -12.36 -3.49
CA THR A 61 -13.53 -13.80 -3.71
C THR A 61 -12.32 -14.32 -4.46
N MET A 62 -11.65 -15.31 -3.90
CA MET A 62 -10.44 -15.87 -4.48
C MET A 62 -10.78 -16.86 -5.58
N SER A 63 -10.05 -16.78 -6.68
CA SER A 63 -10.13 -17.75 -7.76
C SER A 63 -8.72 -18.06 -8.25
N ILE A 64 -8.56 -19.22 -8.91
CA ILE A 64 -7.28 -19.59 -9.49
C ILE A 64 -7.41 -19.44 -10.98
N GLU A 65 -6.53 -18.65 -11.57
CA GLU A 65 -6.52 -18.41 -13.00
C GLU A 65 -5.24 -18.96 -13.60
N THR A 66 -5.35 -19.49 -14.84
CA THR A 66 -4.19 -19.99 -15.56
C THR A 66 -3.79 -18.95 -16.59
N SER A 67 -2.53 -18.52 -16.53
CA SER A 67 -2.03 -17.55 -17.49
C SER A 67 -1.69 -18.22 -18.82
N ALA A 68 -1.38 -17.41 -19.82
CA ALA A 68 -0.99 -17.90 -21.12
C ALA A 68 0.24 -18.81 -21.08
N SER A 69 1.08 -18.65 -20.03
CA SER A 69 2.26 -19.49 -19.85
C SER A 69 1.98 -20.72 -18.99
N ASN A 70 0.71 -21.09 -18.83
CA ASN A 70 0.29 -22.22 -18.01
C ASN A 70 0.61 -22.09 -16.53
N ARG A 71 0.89 -20.87 -16.06
CA ARG A 71 1.15 -20.64 -14.65
C ARG A 71 -0.17 -20.37 -13.94
N LYS A 72 -0.40 -21.06 -12.82
CA LYS A 72 -1.58 -20.83 -12.02
C LYS A 72 -1.31 -19.70 -11.05
N THR A 73 -2.23 -18.74 -11.02
CA THR A 73 -2.14 -17.61 -10.09
C THR A 73 -3.44 -17.44 -9.33
N LYS A 74 -3.34 -17.02 -8.09
CA LYS A 74 -4.51 -16.71 -7.28
C LYS A 74 -4.93 -15.28 -7.57
N ASN A 75 -6.24 -15.08 -7.69
CA ASN A 75 -6.78 -13.75 -7.94
C ASN A 75 -7.98 -13.52 -7.02
N TRP A 76 -8.08 -12.32 -6.47
CA TRP A 76 -9.18 -11.94 -5.61
C TRP A 76 -9.99 -10.86 -6.30
N LYS A 77 -11.27 -11.12 -6.51
CA LYS A 77 -12.17 -10.17 -7.16
C LYS A 77 -13.15 -9.58 -6.17
N LEU A 78 -13.35 -8.28 -6.27
CA LEU A 78 -14.35 -7.58 -5.47
C LEU A 78 -15.66 -7.48 -6.25
N ASN A 79 -16.78 -7.44 -5.54
CA ASN A 79 -18.10 -7.45 -6.17
C ASN A 79 -18.68 -6.08 -6.42
N ASP A 80 -17.90 -5.04 -6.27
CA ASP A 80 -18.40 -3.66 -6.36
C ASP A 80 -17.43 -2.81 -7.17
N GLU A 81 -17.64 -1.49 -7.14
CA GLU A 81 -16.82 -0.56 -7.93
C GLU A 81 -15.35 -0.58 -7.58
N ARG A 82 -14.98 -1.10 -6.40
CA ARG A 82 -13.56 -1.19 -6.03
C ARG A 82 -12.78 -2.08 -6.99
N GLU A 83 -13.47 -3.04 -7.62
CA GLU A 83 -12.81 -3.96 -8.56
C GLU A 83 -12.11 -3.22 -9.70
N ALA A 84 -12.71 -2.14 -10.18
CA ALA A 84 -12.19 -1.40 -11.32
C ALA A 84 -11.00 -0.50 -10.98
N VAL A 85 -10.87 -0.09 -9.73
CA VAL A 85 -9.89 0.93 -9.36
C VAL A 85 -8.75 0.40 -8.50
N MET A 86 -8.95 -0.65 -7.74
CA MET A 86 -7.93 -1.13 -6.82
C MET A 86 -6.93 -2.06 -7.50
N TYR A 87 -5.68 -1.97 -7.09
CA TYR A 87 -4.62 -2.81 -7.63
C TYR A 87 -4.88 -4.28 -7.30
N LYS A 88 -4.40 -5.17 -8.16
CA LYS A 88 -4.48 -6.60 -7.90
C LYS A 88 -3.53 -7.00 -6.78
N VAL A 89 -3.83 -8.12 -6.14
CA VAL A 89 -2.99 -8.62 -5.06
C VAL A 89 -1.65 -9.05 -5.62
N SER A 90 -0.58 -8.54 -5.00
CA SER A 90 0.76 -8.99 -5.26
C SER A 90 1.43 -9.16 -3.90
N HIS A 91 2.43 -10.02 -3.83
CA HIS A 91 3.18 -10.24 -2.60
C HIS A 91 2.26 -10.59 -1.42
N LEU A 92 1.32 -11.52 -1.65
CA LEU A 92 0.29 -11.89 -0.68
C LEU A 92 0.83 -12.17 0.73
N ASN A 93 1.92 -12.89 0.80
CA ASN A 93 2.46 -13.33 2.08
C ASN A 93 3.62 -12.47 2.58
N HIS A 94 3.89 -11.36 1.93
CA HIS A 94 4.93 -10.46 2.41
C HIS A 94 4.54 -9.91 3.79
N PRO A 95 5.48 -9.80 4.74
CA PRO A 95 5.13 -9.32 6.09
C PRO A 95 4.38 -8.00 6.13
N SER A 96 4.73 -7.05 5.25
CA SER A 96 4.05 -5.76 5.20
C SER A 96 2.60 -5.91 4.75
N ALA A 97 2.33 -6.81 3.81
CA ALA A 97 0.98 -7.05 3.34
C ALA A 97 0.13 -7.71 4.43
N VAL A 98 0.69 -8.69 5.11
CA VAL A 98 0.02 -9.36 6.22
C VAL A 98 -0.26 -8.36 7.35
N TRP A 99 0.72 -7.53 7.68
CA TRP A 99 0.58 -6.51 8.72
C TRP A 99 -0.55 -5.54 8.39
N ALA A 100 -0.61 -5.06 7.15
CA ALA A 100 -1.59 -4.06 6.76
C ALA A 100 -3.04 -4.57 6.88
N ARG A 101 -3.24 -5.87 6.65
CA ARG A 101 -4.60 -6.44 6.71
C ARG A 101 -4.92 -7.14 8.01
N SER A 102 -3.99 -7.18 8.97
CA SER A 102 -4.17 -7.96 10.19
C SER A 102 -5.10 -7.29 11.20
N ASN A 103 -5.21 -5.97 11.19
CA ASN A 103 -6.21 -5.29 11.99
C ASN A 103 -6.47 -3.89 11.43
N ILE A 104 -7.57 -3.30 11.89
CA ILE A 104 -8.02 -2.03 11.35
C ILE A 104 -7.07 -0.87 11.70
N ASP A 105 -6.42 -0.93 12.83
CA ASP A 105 -5.50 0.14 13.23
C ASP A 105 -4.28 0.19 12.32
N HIS A 106 -3.80 -0.99 11.89
CA HIS A 106 -2.70 -1.08 10.93
C HIS A 106 -3.12 -0.51 9.59
N TYR A 107 -4.31 -0.85 9.12
CA TYR A 107 -4.83 -0.33 7.87
C TYR A 107 -4.92 1.20 7.92
N ARG A 108 -5.50 1.72 9.00
CA ARG A 108 -5.67 3.16 9.14
C ARG A 108 -4.34 3.90 9.22
N TRP A 109 -3.38 3.35 9.94
CA TRP A 109 -2.06 3.96 10.02
C TRP A 109 -1.42 4.04 8.64
N LEU A 110 -1.49 2.94 7.88
CA LEU A 110 -0.92 2.91 6.54
C LEU A 110 -1.67 3.86 5.60
N TYR A 111 -2.99 3.93 5.71
CA TYR A 111 -3.76 4.88 4.90
C TYR A 111 -3.35 6.32 5.23
N ASP A 112 -3.20 6.64 6.50
CA ASP A 112 -2.79 7.99 6.90
C ASP A 112 -1.39 8.32 6.39
N LEU A 113 -0.49 7.35 6.41
CA LEU A 113 0.83 7.53 5.83
C LEU A 113 0.73 7.76 4.31
N PHE A 114 -0.08 6.99 3.63
CA PHE A 114 -0.33 7.15 2.20
C PHE A 114 -0.82 8.56 1.90
N TYR A 115 -1.79 9.05 2.66
CA TYR A 115 -2.33 10.40 2.51
C TYR A 115 -1.24 11.44 2.70
N GLN A 116 -0.43 11.31 3.76
CA GLN A 116 0.62 12.27 4.05
C GLN A 116 1.75 12.22 3.02
N LEU A 117 2.05 11.04 2.50
CA LEU A 117 3.05 10.92 1.44
C LEU A 117 2.60 11.63 0.17
N ILE A 118 1.33 11.57 -0.17
CA ILE A 118 0.81 12.32 -1.31
C ILE A 118 0.97 13.82 -1.08
N GLY A 119 0.69 14.29 0.12
CA GLY A 119 0.90 15.68 0.48
C GLY A 119 2.36 16.08 0.36
N GLU A 120 3.27 15.23 0.84
CA GLU A 120 4.70 15.46 0.77
C GLU A 120 5.18 15.48 -0.68
N TYR A 121 4.64 14.60 -1.51
CA TYR A 121 4.97 14.57 -2.94
C TYR A 121 4.58 15.89 -3.61
N LYS A 122 3.37 16.39 -3.33
CA LYS A 122 2.94 17.66 -3.91
C LYS A 122 3.80 18.82 -3.43
N TYR A 123 4.19 18.81 -2.17
CA TYR A 123 5.05 19.86 -1.62
C TYR A 123 6.42 19.85 -2.29
N ARG A 124 7.02 18.69 -2.49
CA ARG A 124 8.37 18.58 -3.06
C ARG A 124 8.41 18.77 -4.57
N TYR A 125 7.30 18.50 -5.27
CA TYR A 125 7.24 18.53 -6.73
C TYR A 125 6.23 19.55 -7.25
N ASP A 126 6.07 20.65 -6.53
CA ASP A 126 5.29 21.81 -6.97
C ASP A 126 3.84 21.50 -7.34
N GLY A 127 3.17 20.71 -6.52
CA GLY A 127 1.76 20.39 -6.73
C GLY A 127 1.49 19.37 -7.81
N LYS A 128 2.52 18.66 -8.25
CA LYS A 128 2.34 17.66 -9.30
C LYS A 128 1.42 16.54 -8.85
N TYR A 129 0.58 16.06 -9.77
CA TYR A 129 -0.38 15.02 -9.50
C TYR A 129 0.28 13.64 -9.54
N HIS A 130 0.05 12.82 -8.53
CA HIS A 130 0.47 11.40 -8.54
C HIS A 130 -0.75 10.57 -8.90
N LYS A 131 -0.58 9.59 -9.79
CA LYS A 131 -1.72 8.80 -10.26
C LYS A 131 -2.45 8.06 -9.14
N CYS A 132 -1.77 7.71 -8.06
CA CYS A 132 -2.39 7.03 -6.94
C CYS A 132 -3.26 7.94 -6.09
N GLU A 133 -3.24 9.24 -6.33
CA GLU A 133 -4.11 10.17 -5.62
C GLU A 133 -5.59 9.84 -5.86
N ALA A 134 -5.92 9.27 -7.00
CA ALA A 134 -7.28 8.87 -7.31
C ALA A 134 -7.80 7.78 -6.36
N LEU A 135 -6.91 7.09 -5.65
CA LEU A 135 -7.31 6.05 -4.70
C LEU A 135 -7.58 6.58 -3.30
N LEU A 136 -7.39 7.87 -3.04
CA LEU A 136 -7.61 8.42 -1.70
C LEU A 136 -9.04 8.18 -1.22
N ILE A 137 -10.03 8.37 -2.06
CA ILE A 137 -11.41 8.17 -1.67
C ILE A 137 -11.76 6.67 -1.58
N PRO A 138 -11.47 5.84 -2.59
CA PRO A 138 -11.78 4.41 -2.47
C PRO A 138 -11.11 3.71 -1.28
N LEU A 139 -9.90 4.13 -0.92
CA LEU A 139 -9.17 3.48 0.17
C LEU A 139 -9.46 4.07 1.54
N LEU A 140 -10.21 5.18 1.60
CA LEU A 140 -10.52 5.82 2.88
C LEU A 140 -11.29 4.87 3.81
N ALA A 141 -12.23 4.11 3.29
CA ALA A 141 -12.94 3.12 4.06
C ALA A 141 -12.08 1.85 4.19
N SER A 142 -12.00 1.30 5.38
CA SER A 142 -11.29 0.03 5.58
C SER A 142 -12.11 -1.12 5.01
N PRO A 143 -11.49 -2.29 4.78
CA PRO A 143 -12.25 -3.48 4.39
C PRO A 143 -13.33 -3.80 5.43
N GLU A 144 -14.42 -4.36 4.96
CA GLU A 144 -15.56 -4.67 5.84
C GLU A 144 -15.27 -5.89 6.73
N ASN A 145 -14.45 -6.77 6.26
CA ASN A 145 -14.08 -7.97 7.00
C ASN A 145 -12.65 -7.84 7.58
#